data_ce5450bf2fe3b985e3fc99d058d11829
#
_entry.id   ce5450bf2fe3b985e3fc99d058d11829
#
_cell.length_a   1.000
_cell.length_b   1.000
_cell.length_c   1.000
_cell.angle_alpha   90.00
_cell.angle_beta   90.00
_cell.angle_gamma   90.00
#
_symmetry.space_group_name_H-M   'P 1'
#
loop_
_entity.id
_entity.type
_entity.pdbx_description
1 polymer ?
#
loop_
_entity_poly.entity_id
_entity_poly.type
_entity_poly.pdbx_seq_one_letter_code
_entity_poly.pdbx_strand_id
1 'polypeptide(L)'
;MNIDSFVVVISRKYPIAKCLKAIANANIPRKDLYLLLYLDTKDKWLIDYCKNWIGYHGQKWLSAEMIITDREPVNAVTISDYRERWQRIAENMQRIITHVNFSDIVFMVEDDTIIPKQAFTKLYRRIKRDKEIGCIQGVEAMRNAGDHGHCGAWKMRVNAKGKVKNKIGLAAKEKGIEEIDGGGYYCWAFRREVMEEIKLRSTWNGWCGPDLWTWYDIGANGWKTLIDWSVWCIHMGFDDKENLKEYTPALTRNWFYDYENGTDNSPKVNFNYEM
;
A
#
# COMPACT_ATOMS: atom_id res chain seq x y z
N MET A 1 23.87 3.33 14.77
CA MET A 1 23.48 4.03 13.53
C MET A 1 22.19 3.36 13.07
N ASN A 2 21.07 4.08 13.10
CA ASN A 2 19.79 3.49 12.69
C ASN A 2 19.78 3.42 11.16
N ILE A 3 19.43 2.26 10.64
CA ILE A 3 19.39 1.96 9.20
C ILE A 3 17.92 2.04 8.79
N ASP A 4 17.62 2.82 7.77
CA ASP A 4 16.26 2.82 7.22
C ASP A 4 16.06 1.66 6.23
N SER A 5 14.81 1.20 6.05
CA SER A 5 14.51 0.03 5.22
C SER A 5 13.69 0.37 3.99
N PHE A 6 13.95 -0.36 2.92
CA PHE A 6 13.12 -0.42 1.72
C PHE A 6 12.53 -1.83 1.61
N VAL A 7 11.23 -1.95 1.66
CA VAL A 7 10.51 -3.22 1.67
C VAL A 7 9.69 -3.36 0.38
N VAL A 8 9.78 -4.51 -0.27
CA VAL A 8 8.90 -4.88 -1.37
C VAL A 8 8.06 -6.08 -0.95
N VAL A 9 6.73 -5.92 -0.93
CA VAL A 9 5.80 -7.01 -0.60
C VAL A 9 5.35 -7.67 -1.89
N ILE A 10 5.59 -8.97 -2.00
CA ILE A 10 5.44 -9.72 -3.25
C ILE A 10 4.51 -10.91 -3.02
N SER A 11 3.41 -10.96 -3.75
CA SER A 11 2.44 -12.06 -3.73
C SER A 11 1.96 -12.48 -5.12
N ARG A 12 2.24 -11.66 -6.14
CA ARG A 12 1.67 -11.81 -7.49
C ARG A 12 2.76 -11.94 -8.56
N LYS A 13 2.55 -12.87 -9.48
CA LYS A 13 3.51 -13.23 -10.51
C LYS A 13 3.63 -12.19 -11.64
N TYR A 14 2.50 -11.70 -12.14
CA TYR A 14 2.50 -10.98 -13.41
C TYR A 14 3.01 -9.53 -13.34
N PRO A 15 2.72 -8.73 -12.31
CA PRO A 15 3.20 -7.36 -12.26
C PRO A 15 4.66 -7.22 -11.83
N ILE A 16 5.24 -8.23 -11.19
CA ILE A 16 6.52 -8.14 -10.47
C ILE A 16 7.70 -7.64 -11.33
N ALA A 17 7.78 -8.06 -12.58
CA ALA A 17 8.89 -7.65 -13.46
C ALA A 17 8.89 -6.13 -13.69
N LYS A 18 7.72 -5.53 -13.90
CA LYS A 18 7.59 -4.07 -14.07
C LYS A 18 7.86 -3.32 -12.76
N CYS A 19 7.34 -3.83 -11.63
CA CYS A 19 7.58 -3.27 -10.31
C CYS A 19 9.08 -3.26 -9.97
N LEU A 20 9.75 -4.40 -10.02
CA LEU A 20 11.18 -4.50 -9.72
C LEU A 20 12.06 -3.71 -10.70
N LYS A 21 11.67 -3.61 -11.98
CA LYS A 21 12.34 -2.72 -12.95
C LYS A 21 12.19 -1.25 -12.57
N ALA A 22 11.01 -0.82 -12.11
CA ALA A 22 10.80 0.55 -11.64
C ALA A 22 11.65 0.86 -10.42
N ILE A 23 11.71 -0.06 -9.45
CA ILE A 23 12.57 0.05 -8.26
C ILE A 23 14.05 0.13 -8.65
N ALA A 24 14.51 -0.72 -9.58
CA ALA A 24 15.89 -0.69 -10.06
C ALA A 24 16.27 0.64 -10.72
N ASN A 25 15.31 1.33 -11.33
CA ASN A 25 15.50 2.63 -12.01
C ASN A 25 15.17 3.85 -11.13
N ALA A 26 14.65 3.66 -9.93
CA ALA A 26 14.29 4.74 -9.03
C ALA A 26 15.52 5.39 -8.37
N ASN A 27 15.38 6.67 -8.02
CA ASN A 27 16.37 7.44 -7.29
C ASN A 27 16.36 7.06 -5.80
N ILE A 28 17.03 5.98 -5.47
CA ILE A 28 17.11 5.41 -4.12
C ILE A 28 18.56 5.39 -3.68
N PRO A 29 18.93 5.91 -2.50
CA PRO A 29 20.28 5.84 -1.94
C PRO A 29 20.54 4.43 -1.36
N ARG A 30 20.66 3.45 -2.24
CA ARG A 30 20.67 2.01 -1.90
C ARG A 30 21.75 1.63 -0.91
N LYS A 31 22.92 2.28 -0.97
CA LYS A 31 24.04 1.98 -0.06
C LYS A 31 23.78 2.35 1.40
N ASP A 32 22.72 3.14 1.64
CA ASP A 32 22.35 3.61 2.98
C ASP A 32 21.12 2.86 3.52
N LEU A 33 20.57 1.93 2.74
CA LEU A 33 19.28 1.27 3.02
C LEU A 33 19.42 -0.25 3.05
N TYR A 34 18.71 -0.86 4.00
CA TYR A 34 18.42 -2.29 4.00
C TYR A 34 17.27 -2.59 3.02
N LEU A 35 17.45 -3.59 2.16
CA LEU A 35 16.42 -4.08 1.26
C LEU A 35 15.81 -5.37 1.78
N LEU A 36 14.48 -5.40 1.91
CA LEU A 36 13.72 -6.61 2.17
C LEU A 36 12.79 -6.93 1.00
N LEU A 37 12.96 -8.08 0.38
CA LEU A 37 11.93 -8.70 -0.47
C LEU A 37 11.11 -9.66 0.39
N TYR A 38 9.87 -9.31 0.68
CA TYR A 38 8.96 -10.13 1.47
C TYR A 38 7.99 -10.86 0.54
N LEU A 39 8.18 -12.17 0.36
CA LEU A 39 7.42 -13.01 -0.56
C LEU A 39 6.34 -13.79 0.20
N ASP A 40 5.09 -13.43 -0.06
CA ASP A 40 3.92 -14.15 0.48
C ASP A 40 3.35 -15.11 -0.57
N THR A 41 4.16 -16.10 -0.94
CA THR A 41 3.85 -17.06 -2.00
C THR A 41 4.68 -18.34 -1.88
N LYS A 42 4.19 -19.41 -2.48
CA LYS A 42 4.96 -20.64 -2.75
C LYS A 42 5.19 -20.87 -4.25
N ASP A 43 4.81 -19.91 -5.12
CA ASP A 43 5.07 -20.01 -6.55
C ASP A 43 6.58 -20.04 -6.81
N LYS A 44 7.07 -21.20 -7.24
CA LYS A 44 8.49 -21.44 -7.45
C LYS A 44 9.09 -20.49 -8.48
N TRP A 45 8.35 -20.19 -9.56
CA TRP A 45 8.84 -19.28 -10.59
C TRP A 45 9.04 -17.87 -10.01
N LEU A 46 8.08 -17.38 -9.23
CA LEU A 46 8.16 -16.06 -8.61
C LEU A 46 9.31 -15.98 -7.60
N ILE A 47 9.48 -17.03 -6.79
CA ILE A 47 10.60 -17.15 -5.85
C ILE A 47 11.93 -17.13 -6.58
N ASP A 48 12.10 -17.94 -7.62
CA ASP A 48 13.36 -18.01 -8.38
C ASP A 48 13.62 -16.71 -9.14
N TYR A 49 12.59 -16.05 -9.67
CA TYR A 49 12.72 -14.73 -10.29
C TYR A 49 13.25 -13.69 -9.30
N CYS A 50 12.69 -13.65 -8.08
CA CYS A 50 13.12 -12.72 -7.03
C CYS A 50 14.53 -13.04 -6.50
N LYS A 51 14.90 -14.33 -6.39
CA LYS A 51 16.26 -14.76 -6.05
C LYS A 51 17.29 -14.24 -7.07
N ASN A 52 16.98 -14.40 -8.36
CA ASN A 52 17.86 -13.92 -9.42
C ASN A 52 17.97 -12.39 -9.40
N TRP A 53 16.85 -11.70 -9.19
CA TRP A 53 16.84 -10.25 -9.13
C TRP A 53 17.64 -9.72 -7.93
N ILE A 54 17.46 -10.28 -6.73
CA ILE A 54 18.22 -9.84 -5.54
C ILE A 54 19.70 -10.22 -5.65
N GLY A 55 20.03 -11.36 -6.27
CA GLY A 55 21.42 -11.75 -6.55
C GLY A 55 22.14 -10.74 -7.43
N TYR A 56 21.45 -10.16 -8.42
CA TYR A 56 22.04 -9.16 -9.32
C TYR A 56 22.01 -7.74 -8.74
N HIS A 57 20.91 -7.35 -8.06
CA HIS A 57 20.71 -5.98 -7.60
C HIS A 57 21.07 -5.78 -6.14
N GLY A 58 21.01 -6.83 -5.31
CA GLY A 58 21.18 -6.75 -3.86
C GLY A 58 22.53 -6.18 -3.42
N GLN A 59 23.60 -6.48 -4.16
CA GLN A 59 24.93 -5.92 -3.91
C GLN A 59 25.03 -4.38 -3.99
N LYS A 60 24.00 -3.73 -4.55
CA LYS A 60 23.92 -2.26 -4.62
C LYS A 60 23.34 -1.64 -3.36
N TRP A 61 22.80 -2.43 -2.47
CA TRP A 61 22.19 -2.01 -1.20
C TRP A 61 23.19 -2.16 -0.06
N LEU A 62 22.93 -1.51 1.07
CA LEU A 62 23.71 -1.69 2.29
C LEU A 62 23.70 -3.16 2.73
N SER A 63 22.50 -3.73 2.73
CA SER A 63 22.24 -5.16 2.89
C SER A 63 20.94 -5.50 2.16
N ALA A 64 20.79 -6.76 1.76
CA ALA A 64 19.59 -7.22 1.05
C ALA A 64 19.22 -8.63 1.51
N GLU A 65 17.94 -8.82 1.82
CA GLU A 65 17.39 -10.08 2.31
C GLU A 65 16.09 -10.42 1.62
N MET A 66 15.75 -11.71 1.62
CA MET A 66 14.48 -12.21 1.11
C MET A 66 13.84 -13.16 2.13
N ILE A 67 12.60 -12.86 2.50
CA ILE A 67 11.78 -13.73 3.34
C ILE A 67 10.71 -14.38 2.48
N ILE A 68 10.50 -15.68 2.65
CA ILE A 68 9.47 -16.46 1.95
C ILE A 68 8.55 -17.06 2.98
N THR A 69 7.24 -16.83 2.85
CA THR A 69 6.24 -17.39 3.80
C THR A 69 5.77 -18.79 3.43
N ASP A 70 6.04 -19.24 2.21
CA ASP A 70 5.64 -20.55 1.68
C ASP A 70 4.12 -20.82 1.77
N ARG A 71 3.31 -19.80 1.41
CA ARG A 71 1.84 -19.88 1.47
C ARG A 71 1.22 -19.88 0.07
N GLU A 72 0.06 -20.58 -0.07
CA GLU A 72 -0.74 -20.48 -1.30
C GLU A 72 -1.30 -19.07 -1.49
N PRO A 73 -1.41 -18.60 -2.73
CA PRO A 73 -2.13 -17.37 -3.03
C PRO A 73 -3.61 -17.48 -2.59
N VAL A 74 -4.14 -16.42 -1.98
CA VAL A 74 -5.57 -16.35 -1.67
C VAL A 74 -6.28 -15.74 -2.87
N ASN A 75 -7.03 -16.57 -3.60
CA ASN A 75 -7.94 -16.11 -4.64
C ASN A 75 -9.27 -15.71 -3.98
N ALA A 76 -9.41 -14.42 -3.66
CA ALA A 76 -10.60 -13.92 -3.00
C ALA A 76 -11.76 -13.78 -3.98
N VAL A 77 -12.70 -14.72 -3.91
CA VAL A 77 -13.96 -14.73 -4.67
C VAL A 77 -15.17 -14.53 -3.76
N THR A 78 -15.13 -15.07 -2.55
CA THR A 78 -16.21 -14.96 -1.56
C THR A 78 -15.86 -13.97 -0.45
N ILE A 79 -16.85 -13.57 0.36
CA ILE A 79 -16.62 -12.73 1.56
C ILE A 79 -15.66 -13.42 2.54
N SER A 80 -15.73 -14.74 2.64
CA SER A 80 -14.80 -15.53 3.48
C SER A 80 -13.36 -15.39 3.00
N ASP A 81 -13.14 -15.49 1.68
CA ASP A 81 -11.81 -15.37 1.08
C ASP A 81 -11.23 -13.95 1.28
N TYR A 82 -12.08 -12.90 1.20
CA TYR A 82 -11.66 -11.55 1.51
C TYR A 82 -11.24 -11.38 2.97
N ARG A 83 -11.94 -12.00 3.92
CA ARG A 83 -11.56 -11.99 5.34
C ARG A 83 -10.22 -12.66 5.56
N GLU A 84 -10.01 -13.84 4.97
CA GLU A 84 -8.74 -14.55 5.03
C GLU A 84 -7.61 -13.72 4.42
N ARG A 85 -7.84 -13.15 3.23
CA ARG A 85 -6.87 -12.26 2.58
C ARG A 85 -6.48 -11.08 3.46
N TRP A 86 -7.43 -10.43 4.10
CA TRP A 86 -7.15 -9.27 4.94
C TRP A 86 -6.48 -9.63 6.25
N GLN A 87 -6.85 -10.75 6.84
CA GLN A 87 -6.11 -11.31 7.98
C GLN A 87 -4.65 -11.54 7.59
N ARG A 88 -4.42 -12.14 6.45
CA ARG A 88 -3.09 -12.44 5.93
C ARG A 88 -2.28 -11.17 5.63
N ILE A 89 -2.89 -10.12 5.10
CA ILE A 89 -2.24 -8.82 4.90
C ILE A 89 -1.79 -8.23 6.24
N ALA A 90 -2.65 -8.25 7.27
CA ALA A 90 -2.30 -7.77 8.60
C ALA A 90 -1.17 -8.59 9.25
N GLU A 91 -1.20 -9.92 9.11
CA GLU A 91 -0.14 -10.81 9.58
C GLU A 91 1.20 -10.54 8.88
N ASN A 92 1.17 -10.34 7.57
CA ASN A 92 2.37 -10.02 6.80
C ASN A 92 2.96 -8.69 7.24
N MET A 93 2.12 -7.67 7.44
CA MET A 93 2.55 -6.37 7.95
C MET A 93 3.20 -6.52 9.34
N GLN A 94 2.59 -7.28 10.25
CA GLN A 94 3.16 -7.53 11.57
C GLN A 94 4.54 -8.20 11.49
N ARG A 95 4.70 -9.19 10.61
CA ARG A 95 5.99 -9.88 10.40
C ARG A 95 7.04 -8.93 9.82
N ILE A 96 6.67 -8.11 8.83
CA ILE A 96 7.56 -7.12 8.23
C ILE A 96 8.05 -6.14 9.30
N ILE A 97 7.14 -5.54 10.08
CA ILE A 97 7.48 -4.58 11.14
C ILE A 97 8.42 -5.21 12.17
N THR A 98 8.13 -6.45 12.59
CA THR A 98 8.98 -7.18 13.53
C THR A 98 10.37 -7.43 12.94
N HIS A 99 10.46 -7.75 11.65
CA HIS A 99 11.73 -8.02 10.98
C HIS A 99 12.60 -6.76 10.80
N VAL A 100 11.98 -5.63 10.47
CA VAL A 100 12.67 -4.34 10.30
C VAL A 100 12.68 -3.48 11.57
N ASN A 101 12.64 -4.09 12.75
CA ASN A 101 12.56 -3.41 14.05
C ASN A 101 13.75 -2.49 14.36
N PHE A 102 14.85 -2.65 13.64
CA PHE A 102 16.05 -1.81 13.72
C PHE A 102 15.94 -0.50 12.92
N SER A 103 14.89 -0.33 12.12
CA SER A 103 14.73 0.83 11.22
C SER A 103 13.95 1.95 11.90
N ASP A 104 14.31 3.21 11.61
CA ASP A 104 13.52 4.38 12.02
C ASP A 104 12.38 4.64 11.01
N ILE A 105 12.71 4.56 9.72
CA ILE A 105 11.76 4.78 8.62
C ILE A 105 11.77 3.56 7.71
N VAL A 106 10.59 3.10 7.37
CA VAL A 106 10.36 2.03 6.41
C VAL A 106 9.66 2.61 5.19
N PHE A 107 10.23 2.42 4.00
CA PHE A 107 9.58 2.68 2.74
C PHE A 107 9.09 1.36 2.16
N MET A 108 7.82 1.25 1.85
CA MET A 108 7.22 0.01 1.38
C MET A 108 6.52 0.18 0.03
N VAL A 109 6.64 -0.85 -0.81
CA VAL A 109 6.00 -0.92 -2.14
C VAL A 109 5.38 -2.31 -2.31
N GLU A 110 4.17 -2.37 -2.86
CA GLU A 110 3.55 -3.64 -3.31
C GLU A 110 3.98 -4.03 -4.72
N ASP A 111 3.88 -5.32 -5.03
CA ASP A 111 4.36 -5.94 -6.28
C ASP A 111 3.61 -5.53 -7.54
N ASP A 112 2.46 -4.91 -7.41
CA ASP A 112 1.64 -4.40 -8.51
C ASP A 112 1.71 -2.87 -8.67
N THR A 113 2.63 -2.23 -7.96
CA THR A 113 2.82 -0.78 -8.01
C THR A 113 4.09 -0.41 -8.77
N ILE A 114 3.95 0.37 -9.83
CA ILE A 114 5.08 0.96 -10.56
C ILE A 114 5.32 2.36 -10.00
N ILE A 115 6.40 2.52 -9.24
CA ILE A 115 6.75 3.81 -8.65
C ILE A 115 7.46 4.73 -9.64
N PRO A 116 7.18 6.05 -9.62
CA PRO A 116 7.96 7.02 -10.38
C PRO A 116 9.39 7.15 -9.81
N LYS A 117 10.35 7.54 -10.66
CA LYS A 117 11.77 7.63 -10.28
C LYS A 117 12.02 8.39 -8.97
N GLN A 118 11.22 9.39 -8.67
CA GLN A 118 11.41 10.28 -7.51
C GLN A 118 10.56 9.90 -6.30
N ALA A 119 9.77 8.82 -6.35
CA ALA A 119 8.84 8.45 -5.28
C ALA A 119 9.56 8.36 -3.92
N PHE A 120 10.58 7.52 -3.83
CA PHE A 120 11.37 7.39 -2.61
C PHE A 120 11.89 8.74 -2.12
N THR A 121 12.59 9.49 -2.98
CA THR A 121 13.23 10.75 -2.60
C THR A 121 12.21 11.76 -2.07
N LYS A 122 11.02 11.85 -2.68
CA LYS A 122 9.98 12.77 -2.25
C LYS A 122 9.39 12.38 -0.91
N LEU A 123 8.85 11.15 -0.79
CA LEU A 123 8.17 10.69 0.43
C LEU A 123 9.15 10.58 1.61
N TYR A 124 10.32 9.98 1.39
CA TYR A 124 11.33 9.80 2.42
C TYR A 124 11.86 11.14 2.97
N ARG A 125 12.15 12.12 2.10
CA ARG A 125 12.62 13.44 2.57
C ARG A 125 11.58 14.16 3.41
N ARG A 126 10.29 13.98 3.11
CA ARG A 126 9.23 14.63 3.88
C ARG A 126 9.12 14.04 5.27
N ILE A 127 8.98 12.72 5.36
CA ILE A 127 8.87 12.05 6.66
C ILE A 127 10.14 12.23 7.49
N LYS A 128 11.33 12.33 6.86
CA LYS A 128 12.59 12.58 7.56
C LYS A 128 12.67 13.98 8.16
N ARG A 129 12.12 14.99 7.47
CA ARG A 129 12.18 16.39 7.88
C ARG A 129 11.15 16.77 8.95
N ASP A 130 9.94 16.24 8.86
CA ASP A 130 8.86 16.52 9.79
C ASP A 130 8.61 15.30 10.68
N LYS A 131 8.96 15.42 11.94
CA LYS A 131 8.85 14.32 12.91
C LYS A 131 7.41 14.03 13.34
N GLU A 132 6.46 14.90 13.03
CA GLU A 132 5.04 14.69 13.31
C GLU A 132 4.37 13.80 12.24
N ILE A 133 5.02 13.58 11.09
CA ILE A 133 4.50 12.68 10.06
C ILE A 133 4.72 11.25 10.50
N GLY A 134 3.63 10.53 10.80
CA GLY A 134 3.65 9.11 11.09
C GLY A 134 3.77 8.27 9.81
N CYS A 135 3.02 8.64 8.77
CA CYS A 135 3.12 8.01 7.46
C CYS A 135 2.74 8.96 6.31
N ILE A 136 3.26 8.65 5.12
CA ILE A 136 2.99 9.39 3.89
C ILE A 136 2.99 8.44 2.69
N GLN A 137 2.02 8.60 1.78
CA GLN A 137 1.92 7.80 0.57
C GLN A 137 2.01 8.63 -0.72
N GLY A 138 2.27 7.94 -1.84
CA GLY A 138 2.01 8.45 -3.19
C GLY A 138 0.54 8.31 -3.56
N VAL A 139 0.25 8.53 -4.83
CA VAL A 139 -1.09 8.43 -5.43
C VAL A 139 -1.14 7.18 -6.29
N GLU A 140 -2.14 6.35 -6.10
CA GLU A 140 -2.38 5.18 -6.94
C GLU A 140 -3.87 5.07 -7.30
N ALA A 141 -4.17 4.67 -8.52
CA ALA A 141 -5.55 4.41 -8.94
C ALA A 141 -6.06 3.11 -8.34
N MET A 142 -7.28 3.09 -7.85
CA MET A 142 -7.95 1.85 -7.44
C MET A 142 -8.30 1.01 -8.66
N ARG A 143 -7.96 -0.28 -8.67
CA ARG A 143 -8.27 -1.21 -9.77
C ARG A 143 -9.76 -1.32 -10.09
N ASN A 144 -10.58 -1.21 -9.05
CA ASN A 144 -12.03 -1.41 -9.15
C ASN A 144 -12.80 -0.11 -9.39
N ALA A 145 -12.13 1.00 -9.66
CA ALA A 145 -12.76 2.29 -9.86
C ALA A 145 -13.26 2.51 -11.30
N GLY A 146 -13.23 1.48 -12.15
CA GLY A 146 -13.56 1.59 -13.57
C GLY A 146 -12.66 2.61 -14.27
N ASP A 147 -13.17 3.26 -15.32
CA ASP A 147 -12.43 4.28 -16.06
C ASP A 147 -12.30 5.63 -15.29
N HIS A 148 -12.78 5.68 -14.06
CA HIS A 148 -12.85 6.93 -13.29
C HIS A 148 -11.60 7.23 -12.46
N GLY A 149 -10.61 6.33 -12.39
CA GLY A 149 -9.29 6.59 -11.84
C GLY A 149 -9.26 7.07 -10.38
N HIS A 150 -10.18 6.62 -9.53
CA HIS A 150 -10.17 6.98 -8.11
C HIS A 150 -8.85 6.59 -7.47
N CYS A 151 -8.32 7.48 -6.64
CA CYS A 151 -7.10 7.20 -5.90
C CYS A 151 -7.40 6.49 -4.59
N GLY A 152 -6.41 5.73 -4.10
CA GLY A 152 -6.45 5.05 -2.81
C GLY A 152 -6.22 5.99 -1.62
N ALA A 153 -7.03 7.06 -1.53
CA ALA A 153 -6.95 8.03 -0.44
C ALA A 153 -8.35 8.46 0.03
N TRP A 154 -8.56 8.50 1.34
CA TRP A 154 -9.88 8.74 1.92
C TRP A 154 -9.84 9.71 3.10
N LYS A 155 -10.96 10.46 3.24
CA LYS A 155 -11.39 11.04 4.51
C LYS A 155 -12.44 10.12 5.13
N MET A 156 -12.34 9.88 6.43
CA MET A 156 -13.21 8.95 7.15
C MET A 156 -13.81 9.60 8.40
N ARG A 157 -15.05 9.24 8.71
CA ARG A 157 -15.66 9.52 10.01
C ARG A 157 -16.03 8.22 10.68
N VAL A 158 -15.59 8.08 11.92
CA VAL A 158 -15.84 6.90 12.74
C VAL A 158 -16.67 7.35 13.96
N ASN A 159 -17.70 6.59 14.32
CA ASN A 159 -18.49 6.89 15.51
C ASN A 159 -17.81 6.40 16.79
N ALA A 160 -18.35 6.76 17.95
CA ALA A 160 -17.82 6.37 19.25
C ALA A 160 -17.74 4.85 19.48
N LYS A 161 -18.45 4.04 18.67
CA LYS A 161 -18.39 2.56 18.70
C LYS A 161 -17.32 1.99 17.76
N GLY A 162 -16.48 2.84 17.15
CA GLY A 162 -15.45 2.42 16.20
C GLY A 162 -15.98 1.95 14.84
N LYS A 163 -17.24 2.28 14.48
CA LYS A 163 -17.81 1.98 13.17
C LYS A 163 -17.66 3.18 12.23
N VAL A 164 -17.29 2.92 10.99
CA VAL A 164 -17.23 3.96 9.95
C VAL A 164 -18.65 4.46 9.67
N LYS A 165 -18.86 5.75 9.84
CA LYS A 165 -20.10 6.44 9.49
C LYS A 165 -20.14 6.78 8.00
N ASN A 166 -19.07 7.44 7.55
CA ASN A 166 -18.92 7.77 6.14
C ASN A 166 -17.44 7.71 5.72
N LYS A 167 -17.25 7.58 4.44
CA LYS A 167 -15.95 7.55 3.78
C LYS A 167 -16.05 8.36 2.49
N ILE A 168 -15.14 9.31 2.32
CA ILE A 168 -15.02 10.15 1.13
C ILE A 168 -13.73 9.77 0.42
N GLY A 169 -13.83 9.20 -0.77
CA GLY A 169 -12.71 8.99 -1.66
C GLY A 169 -12.28 10.33 -2.26
N LEU A 170 -11.00 10.64 -2.13
CA LEU A 170 -10.47 11.91 -2.62
C LEU A 170 -10.19 11.83 -4.12
N ALA A 171 -10.50 12.91 -4.83
CA ALA A 171 -10.07 13.08 -6.21
C ALA A 171 -8.57 13.31 -6.27
N ALA A 172 -7.90 12.71 -7.24
CA ALA A 172 -6.48 12.94 -7.47
C ALA A 172 -6.22 14.40 -7.86
N LYS A 173 -5.10 14.95 -7.40
CA LYS A 173 -4.62 16.30 -7.67
C LYS A 173 -3.26 16.24 -8.37
N GLU A 174 -2.93 17.24 -9.15
CA GLU A 174 -1.62 17.28 -9.86
C GLU A 174 -0.44 17.41 -8.88
N LYS A 175 -0.62 18.12 -7.78
CA LYS A 175 0.44 18.42 -6.82
C LYS A 175 -0.12 18.82 -5.46
N GLY A 176 0.78 18.90 -4.48
CA GLY A 176 0.48 19.31 -3.13
C GLY A 176 0.55 18.15 -2.15
N ILE A 177 0.32 18.46 -0.90
CA ILE A 177 0.27 17.50 0.20
C ILE A 177 -1.02 17.74 0.93
N GLU A 178 -1.62 16.66 1.38
CA GLU A 178 -2.88 16.72 2.08
C GLU A 178 -2.90 15.67 3.20
N GLU A 179 -3.52 16.00 4.32
CA GLU A 179 -3.83 15.01 5.33
C GLU A 179 -4.97 14.13 4.87
N ILE A 180 -4.84 12.82 5.13
CA ILE A 180 -5.85 11.81 4.81
C ILE A 180 -6.12 10.94 6.04
N ASP A 181 -7.28 10.31 6.12
CA ASP A 181 -7.61 9.43 7.24
C ASP A 181 -7.48 7.95 6.87
N GLY A 182 -7.37 7.66 5.58
CA GLY A 182 -7.18 6.31 5.07
C GLY A 182 -6.36 6.30 3.79
N GLY A 183 -5.49 5.33 3.67
CA GLY A 183 -4.60 5.11 2.53
C GLY A 183 -4.42 3.64 2.21
N GLY A 184 -3.59 3.33 1.23
CA GLY A 184 -3.19 1.97 0.87
C GLY A 184 -1.74 1.68 1.23
N TYR A 185 -1.34 0.41 1.12
CA TYR A 185 0.04 -0.03 1.37
C TYR A 185 0.92 -0.01 0.11
N TYR A 186 0.40 0.41 -1.03
CA TYR A 186 1.00 0.28 -2.35
C TYR A 186 2.35 1.01 -2.53
N CYS A 187 2.47 2.26 -2.07
CA CYS A 187 3.70 3.06 -2.12
C CYS A 187 3.68 4.09 -1.00
N TRP A 188 4.28 3.78 0.12
CA TRP A 188 4.24 4.61 1.29
C TRP A 188 5.52 4.53 2.12
N ALA A 189 5.74 5.57 2.93
CA ALA A 189 6.77 5.59 3.95
C ALA A 189 6.11 5.79 5.31
N PHE A 190 6.60 5.09 6.33
CA PHE A 190 6.10 5.21 7.69
C PHE A 190 7.24 5.17 8.71
N ARG A 191 7.02 5.79 9.87
CA ARG A 191 7.89 5.60 11.02
C ARG A 191 7.57 4.26 11.66
N ARG A 192 8.60 3.48 11.91
CA ARG A 192 8.41 2.18 12.55
C ARG A 192 7.75 2.33 13.94
N GLU A 193 8.16 3.34 14.71
CA GLU A 193 7.61 3.60 16.05
C GLU A 193 6.08 3.74 16.06
N VAL A 194 5.47 4.36 15.04
CA VAL A 194 4.00 4.50 14.99
C VAL A 194 3.29 3.15 14.87
N MET A 195 3.97 2.17 14.30
CA MET A 195 3.41 0.83 14.13
C MET A 195 3.45 0.02 15.43
N GLU A 196 4.23 0.45 16.42
CA GLU A 196 4.24 -0.13 17.77
C GLU A 196 3.09 0.42 18.63
N GLU A 197 2.63 1.63 18.32
CA GLU A 197 1.55 2.30 19.05
C GLU A 197 0.16 1.84 18.62
N ILE A 198 0.04 1.21 17.45
CA ILE A 198 -1.24 0.76 16.89
C ILE A 198 -1.36 -0.75 16.87
N LYS A 199 -2.61 -1.23 16.91
CA LYS A 199 -2.92 -2.64 16.69
C LYS A 199 -3.36 -2.84 15.24
N LEU A 200 -2.59 -3.60 14.48
CA LEU A 200 -2.99 -3.98 13.13
C LEU A 200 -4.30 -4.78 13.17
N ARG A 201 -5.32 -4.27 12.51
CA ARG A 201 -6.64 -4.89 12.47
C ARG A 201 -6.71 -5.86 11.32
N SER A 202 -7.03 -7.11 11.62
CA SER A 202 -7.29 -8.15 10.63
C SER A 202 -8.76 -8.30 10.27
N THR A 203 -9.65 -7.57 10.96
CA THR A 203 -11.08 -7.71 10.79
C THR A 203 -11.62 -6.78 9.71
N TRP A 204 -12.41 -7.36 8.82
CA TRP A 204 -13.20 -6.61 7.86
C TRP A 204 -14.38 -5.95 8.57
N ASN A 205 -14.49 -4.65 8.50
CA ASN A 205 -15.66 -3.91 8.95
C ASN A 205 -16.13 -3.03 7.79
N GLY A 206 -17.03 -3.58 6.97
CA GLY A 206 -17.70 -2.93 5.88
C GLY A 206 -16.77 -2.06 5.00
N TRP A 207 -16.18 -2.62 3.96
CA TRP A 207 -15.38 -1.90 2.95
C TRP A 207 -14.06 -1.25 3.42
N CYS A 208 -13.61 -1.53 4.65
CA CYS A 208 -12.34 -1.06 5.17
C CYS A 208 -11.40 -2.24 5.40
N GLY A 209 -10.35 -2.34 4.59
CA GLY A 209 -9.26 -3.30 4.75
C GLY A 209 -8.28 -2.91 5.86
N PRO A 210 -7.30 -3.77 6.16
CA PRO A 210 -6.26 -3.51 7.15
C PRO A 210 -5.47 -2.23 6.88
N ASP A 211 -5.28 -1.91 5.60
CA ASP A 211 -4.59 -0.72 5.13
C ASP A 211 -5.30 0.57 5.58
N LEU A 212 -6.60 0.71 5.29
CA LEU A 212 -7.36 1.89 5.71
C LEU A 212 -7.37 2.06 7.23
N TRP A 213 -7.54 0.95 7.97
CA TRP A 213 -7.56 0.98 9.43
C TRP A 213 -6.20 1.36 10.01
N THR A 214 -5.11 0.88 9.43
CA THR A 214 -3.77 1.26 9.85
C THR A 214 -3.57 2.77 9.75
N TRP A 215 -3.94 3.36 8.62
CA TRP A 215 -3.85 4.81 8.42
C TRP A 215 -4.70 5.59 9.42
N TYR A 216 -5.94 5.16 9.61
CA TYR A 216 -6.86 5.76 10.58
C TYR A 216 -6.31 5.69 12.00
N ASP A 217 -5.79 4.53 12.42
CA ASP A 217 -5.27 4.34 13.77
C ASP A 217 -3.99 5.16 14.02
N ILE A 218 -3.12 5.30 13.02
CA ILE A 218 -1.96 6.21 13.09
C ILE A 218 -2.43 7.65 13.35
N GLY A 219 -3.40 8.14 12.57
CA GLY A 219 -3.96 9.48 12.74
C GLY A 219 -4.67 9.65 14.10
N ALA A 220 -5.42 8.64 14.55
CA ALA A 220 -6.11 8.66 15.85
C ALA A 220 -5.15 8.69 17.05
N ASN A 221 -3.91 8.23 16.89
CA ASN A 221 -2.84 8.36 17.88
C ASN A 221 -2.08 9.70 17.78
N GLY A 222 -2.56 10.63 16.98
CA GLY A 222 -2.03 12.01 16.93
C GLY A 222 -0.93 12.24 15.90
N TRP A 223 -0.60 11.24 15.09
CA TRP A 223 0.37 11.38 14.02
C TRP A 223 -0.27 11.96 12.75
N LYS A 224 0.48 12.77 12.00
CA LYS A 224 0.05 13.21 10.66
C LYS A 224 0.10 12.04 9.68
N THR A 225 -0.98 11.84 8.96
CA THR A 225 -1.10 10.87 7.86
C THR A 225 -1.33 11.63 6.55
N LEU A 226 -0.40 11.49 5.60
CA LEU A 226 -0.33 12.39 4.44
C LEU A 226 -0.35 11.65 3.10
N ILE A 227 -0.84 12.34 2.07
CA ILE A 227 -0.61 11.98 0.67
C ILE A 227 0.18 13.07 -0.04
N ASP A 228 1.18 12.68 -0.83
CA ASP A 228 1.88 13.58 -1.77
C ASP A 228 1.31 13.41 -3.17
N TRP A 229 0.46 14.34 -3.58
CA TRP A 229 -0.20 14.36 -4.88
C TRP A 229 0.78 14.48 -6.06
N SER A 230 2.05 14.77 -5.84
CA SER A 230 3.08 14.81 -6.89
C SER A 230 3.80 13.48 -7.13
N VAL A 231 3.44 12.41 -6.41
CA VAL A 231 4.02 11.06 -6.53
C VAL A 231 2.96 10.13 -7.11
N TRP A 232 2.83 10.12 -8.43
CA TRP A 232 1.84 9.32 -9.15
C TRP A 232 2.42 7.95 -9.50
N CYS A 233 1.84 6.92 -8.91
CA CYS A 233 2.16 5.51 -9.16
C CYS A 233 1.20 4.92 -10.19
N ILE A 234 1.65 3.92 -10.92
CA ILE A 234 0.79 3.13 -11.81
C ILE A 234 0.45 1.84 -11.09
N HIS A 235 -0.83 1.55 -10.95
CA HIS A 235 -1.32 0.30 -10.40
C HIS A 235 -1.49 -0.74 -11.51
N MET A 236 -0.90 -1.89 -11.34
CA MET A 236 -1.04 -3.00 -12.26
C MET A 236 -2.21 -3.90 -11.83
N GLY A 237 -3.05 -4.27 -12.76
CA GLY A 237 -4.15 -5.18 -12.51
C GLY A 237 -4.56 -5.90 -13.79
N PHE A 238 -5.68 -6.60 -13.75
CA PHE A 238 -6.25 -7.25 -14.91
C PHE A 238 -7.55 -6.55 -15.31
N ASP A 239 -7.79 -6.46 -16.61
CA ASP A 239 -9.09 -6.06 -17.14
C ASP A 239 -10.10 -7.25 -17.11
N ASP A 240 -11.33 -6.99 -17.52
CA ASP A 240 -12.40 -8.02 -17.56
C ASP A 240 -12.13 -9.18 -18.52
N LYS A 241 -11.08 -9.06 -19.35
CA LYS A 241 -10.62 -10.09 -20.28
C LYS A 241 -9.33 -10.77 -19.82
N GLU A 242 -8.97 -10.59 -18.55
CA GLU A 242 -7.74 -11.11 -17.94
C GLU A 242 -6.44 -10.61 -18.57
N ASN A 243 -6.47 -9.48 -19.30
CA ASN A 243 -5.25 -8.85 -19.79
C ASN A 243 -4.65 -7.96 -18.70
N LEU A 244 -3.33 -7.95 -18.61
CA LEU A 244 -2.61 -7.07 -17.71
C LEU A 244 -2.81 -5.62 -18.12
N LYS A 245 -3.39 -4.80 -17.24
CA LYS A 245 -3.73 -3.40 -17.47
C LYS A 245 -3.00 -2.47 -16.48
N GLU A 246 -2.65 -1.30 -16.95
CA GLU A 246 -2.12 -0.21 -16.12
C GLU A 246 -3.25 0.75 -15.75
N TYR A 247 -3.43 0.96 -14.44
CA TYR A 247 -4.40 1.90 -13.91
C TYR A 247 -3.65 3.13 -13.41
N THR A 248 -3.95 4.29 -13.97
CA THR A 248 -3.36 5.56 -13.57
C THR A 248 -4.41 6.43 -12.90
N PRO A 249 -4.06 7.18 -11.83
CA PRO A 249 -4.98 8.14 -11.26
C PRO A 249 -5.44 9.15 -12.32
N ALA A 250 -6.72 9.48 -12.31
CA ALA A 250 -7.28 10.53 -13.13
C ALA A 250 -7.76 11.68 -12.25
N LEU A 251 -7.76 12.89 -12.79
CA LEU A 251 -8.34 14.06 -12.11
C LEU A 251 -9.87 13.90 -12.14
N THR A 252 -10.43 13.37 -11.08
CA THR A 252 -11.83 13.01 -10.96
C THR A 252 -12.53 13.78 -9.84
N ARG A 253 -13.81 13.54 -9.66
CA ARG A 253 -14.58 14.09 -8.54
C ARG A 253 -14.32 13.26 -7.28
N ASN A 254 -14.44 13.90 -6.11
CA ASN A 254 -14.60 13.16 -4.86
C ASN A 254 -15.84 12.28 -4.94
N TRP A 255 -15.74 11.08 -4.39
CA TRP A 255 -16.89 10.21 -4.22
C TRP A 255 -17.19 10.04 -2.74
N PHE A 256 -18.48 9.77 -2.42
CA PHE A 256 -18.99 9.77 -1.06
C PHE A 256 -19.83 8.52 -0.83
N TYR A 257 -19.61 7.89 0.30
CA TYR A 257 -20.44 6.81 0.78
C TYR A 257 -20.84 7.08 2.24
N ASP A 258 -22.13 7.11 2.50
CA ASP A 258 -22.72 7.26 3.84
C ASP A 258 -23.34 5.94 4.28
N TYR A 259 -22.69 5.28 5.20
CA TYR A 259 -23.10 3.98 5.72
C TYR A 259 -24.35 4.05 6.63
N GLU A 260 -24.66 5.23 7.19
CA GLU A 260 -25.85 5.42 8.03
C GLU A 260 -27.11 5.63 7.17
N ASN A 261 -26.99 6.38 6.09
CA ASN A 261 -28.12 6.76 5.25
C ASN A 261 -28.20 5.96 3.94
N GLY A 262 -27.26 5.09 3.67
CA GLY A 262 -27.20 4.29 2.45
C GLY A 262 -27.01 5.11 1.17
N THR A 263 -26.55 6.36 1.28
CA THR A 263 -26.31 7.21 0.11
C THR A 263 -24.91 6.94 -0.45
N ASP A 264 -24.85 6.66 -1.74
CA ASP A 264 -23.62 6.35 -2.47
C ASP A 264 -23.62 7.10 -3.80
N ASN A 265 -22.64 8.01 -3.98
CA ASN A 265 -22.34 8.64 -5.26
C ASN A 265 -21.05 8.09 -5.88
N SER A 266 -20.53 6.98 -5.33
CA SER A 266 -19.39 6.30 -5.94
C SER A 266 -19.78 5.80 -7.33
N PRO A 267 -18.80 5.69 -8.25
CA PRO A 267 -19.05 4.97 -9.50
C PRO A 267 -19.51 3.56 -9.12
N LYS A 268 -20.63 3.15 -9.68
CA LYS A 268 -21.17 1.81 -9.45
C LYS A 268 -20.16 0.80 -9.99
N VAL A 269 -19.34 0.29 -9.11
CA VAL A 269 -18.56 -0.91 -9.41
C VAL A 269 -19.57 -2.05 -9.31
N ASN A 270 -19.85 -2.69 -10.43
CA ASN A 270 -20.66 -3.91 -10.45
C ASN A 270 -19.83 -5.00 -9.76
N PHE A 271 -19.85 -5.01 -8.44
CA PHE A 271 -19.54 -6.22 -7.72
C PHE A 271 -20.77 -7.12 -7.88
N ASN A 272 -20.68 -8.11 -8.75
CA ASN A 272 -21.61 -9.23 -8.73
C ASN A 272 -21.34 -10.02 -7.43
N TYR A 273 -21.73 -9.44 -6.31
CA TYR A 273 -21.84 -10.18 -5.06
C TYR A 273 -23.28 -10.70 -5.00
N GLU A 274 -23.49 -11.91 -5.43
CA GLU A 274 -24.63 -12.67 -4.98
C GLU A 274 -24.48 -12.79 -3.45
N MET A 275 -25.48 -12.19 -2.75
CA MET A 275 -25.57 -12.25 -1.29
C MET A 275 -25.94 -13.68 -0.83
#